data_19b848e9fe3b4ff917637e3bf9396c1c
#
_entry.id   19b848e9fe3b4ff917637e3bf9396c1c
#
_cell.length_a   1.000
_cell.length_b   1.000
_cell.length_c   1.000
_cell.angle_alpha   90.00
_cell.angle_beta   90.00
_cell.angle_gamma   90.00
#
_symmetry.space_group_name_H-M   'P 1'
#
loop_
_entity.id
_entity.type
_entity.pdbx_description
1 polymer ?
#
loop_
_entity_poly.entity_id
_entity_poly.type
_entity_poly.pdbx_seq_one_letter_code
_entity_poly.pdbx_strand_id
1 'polypeptide(L)'
;MARPKIIIKGAGNIVLRIGSSTYSLKDVDGGIIIDVLYDQVKSLDGQRPQWNKITTYPLPGINPGLNNVLTTGSVTEMKIVPRWEVIV
;
A
#
# COMPACT_ATOMS: atom_id res chain seq x y z
N MET A 1 -8.40 -12.70 5.69
CA MET A 1 -7.91 -11.59 4.84
C MET A 1 -6.83 -10.83 5.60
N ALA A 2 -5.70 -10.60 4.98
CA ALA A 2 -4.63 -9.84 5.59
C ALA A 2 -4.84 -8.34 5.40
N ARG A 3 -4.44 -7.56 6.39
CA ARG A 3 -4.46 -6.09 6.35
C ARG A 3 -3.03 -5.59 6.47
N PRO A 4 -2.29 -5.54 5.36
CA PRO A 4 -0.86 -5.32 5.40
C PRO A 4 -0.49 -3.86 5.65
N LYS A 5 0.77 -3.67 6.02
CA LYS A 5 1.42 -2.37 5.95
C LYS A 5 2.32 -2.38 4.72
N ILE A 6 2.14 -1.42 3.85
CA ILE A 6 2.88 -1.32 2.59
C ILE A 6 3.71 -0.05 2.62
N ILE A 7 5.02 -0.18 2.42
CA ILE A 7 5.94 0.94 2.38
C ILE A 7 6.51 1.01 0.97
N ILE A 8 6.26 2.12 0.27
CA ILE A 8 6.70 2.32 -1.10
C ILE A 8 7.61 3.54 -1.14
N LYS A 9 8.80 3.38 -1.74
CA LYS A 9 9.68 4.50 -2.08
C LYS A 9 9.62 4.70 -3.58
N GLY A 10 9.29 5.91 -4.00
CA GLY A 10 9.13 6.25 -5.40
C GLY A 10 8.48 7.60 -5.57
N ALA A 11 8.10 7.94 -6.80
CA ALA A 11 7.55 9.25 -7.11
C ALA A 11 6.53 9.17 -8.24
N GLY A 12 5.62 10.12 -8.26
CA GLY A 12 4.61 10.26 -9.31
C GLY A 12 3.42 9.35 -9.11
N ASN A 13 2.81 8.95 -10.21
CA ASN A 13 1.64 8.07 -10.18
C ASN A 13 2.10 6.61 -10.13
N ILE A 14 1.63 5.88 -9.12
CA ILE A 14 2.03 4.50 -8.87
C ILE A 14 0.76 3.67 -8.72
N VAL A 15 0.72 2.53 -9.41
CA VAL A 15 -0.33 1.53 -9.20
C VAL A 15 0.33 0.27 -8.68
N LEU A 16 -0.12 -0.18 -7.51
CA LEU A 16 0.31 -1.42 -6.89
C LEU A 16 -0.84 -2.41 -6.95
N ARG A 17 -0.56 -3.59 -7.47
CA ARG A 17 -1.54 -4.67 -7.54
C ARG A 17 -1.01 -5.88 -6.80
N ILE A 18 -1.77 -6.37 -5.82
CA ILE A 18 -1.45 -7.57 -5.06
C ILE A 18 -2.62 -8.53 -5.21
N GLY A 19 -2.44 -9.59 -5.99
CA GLY A 19 -3.54 -10.49 -6.33
C GLY A 19 -4.65 -9.74 -7.04
N SER A 20 -5.86 -9.74 -6.46
CA SER A 20 -7.02 -9.01 -6.99
C SER A 20 -7.17 -7.61 -6.39
N SER A 21 -6.32 -7.24 -5.44
CA SER A 21 -6.38 -5.94 -4.77
C SER A 21 -5.52 -4.92 -5.48
N THR A 22 -6.06 -3.72 -5.70
CA THR A 22 -5.37 -2.63 -6.40
C THR A 22 -5.31 -1.40 -5.51
N TYR A 23 -4.12 -0.81 -5.43
CA TYR A 23 -3.87 0.44 -4.72
C TYR A 23 -3.37 1.45 -5.74
N SER A 24 -4.15 2.51 -5.98
CA SER A 24 -3.80 3.55 -6.95
C SER A 24 -3.35 4.80 -6.24
N LEU A 25 -2.15 5.25 -6.54
CA LEU A 25 -1.50 6.40 -5.91
C LEU A 25 -1.21 7.46 -6.95
N LYS A 26 -1.23 8.73 -6.53
CA LYS A 26 -0.92 9.87 -7.41
C LYS A 26 -0.01 10.85 -6.69
N ASP A 27 0.83 11.51 -7.46
CA ASP A 27 1.70 12.59 -6.99
C ASP A 27 2.51 12.20 -5.75
N VAL A 28 2.97 10.96 -5.69
CA VAL A 28 3.81 10.49 -4.58
C VAL A 28 5.14 11.24 -4.63
N ASP A 29 5.57 11.75 -3.49
CA ASP A 29 6.79 12.52 -3.36
C ASP A 29 7.74 11.81 -2.40
N GLY A 30 8.67 11.06 -2.97
CA GLY A 30 9.68 10.31 -2.22
C GLY A 30 9.21 8.98 -1.69
N GLY A 31 7.94 8.84 -1.35
CA GLY A 31 7.39 7.59 -0.87
C GLY A 31 6.13 7.77 -0.05
N ILE A 32 5.54 6.64 0.34
CA ILE A 32 4.27 6.62 1.04
C ILE A 32 4.15 5.33 1.86
N ILE A 33 3.44 5.40 2.99
CA ILE A 33 3.11 4.25 3.82
C ILE A 33 1.60 4.07 3.79
N ILE A 34 1.16 2.86 3.42
CA ILE A 34 -0.25 2.48 3.44
C ILE A 34 -0.43 1.42 4.52
N ASP A 35 -1.21 1.74 5.55
CA ASP A 35 -1.48 0.82 6.64
C ASP A 35 -2.95 0.41 6.59
N VAL A 36 -3.22 -0.77 6.07
CA VAL A 36 -4.60 -1.24 5.87
C VAL A 36 -5.26 -1.57 7.19
N LEU A 37 -4.51 -2.12 8.15
CA LEU A 37 -5.06 -2.50 9.45
C LEU A 37 -5.58 -1.29 10.25
N TYR A 38 -4.83 -0.20 10.23
CA TYR A 38 -5.19 1.01 10.96
C TYR A 38 -5.88 2.05 10.07
N ASP A 39 -6.13 1.71 8.81
CA ASP A 39 -6.78 2.59 7.83
C ASP A 39 -6.07 3.95 7.75
N GLN A 40 -4.76 3.91 7.53
CA GLN A 40 -3.91 5.08 7.47
C GLN A 40 -3.09 5.12 6.18
N VAL A 41 -2.98 6.31 5.61
CA VAL A 41 -2.08 6.60 4.49
C VAL A 41 -1.26 7.82 4.90
N LYS A 42 0.06 7.68 4.96
CA LYS A 42 0.91 8.75 5.48
C LYS A 42 2.28 8.76 4.81
N SER A 43 3.03 9.85 5.05
CA SER A 43 4.37 10.02 4.52
C SER A 43 5.32 8.98 5.13
N LEU A 44 6.52 8.81 4.51
CA LEU A 44 7.51 7.82 4.98
C LEU A 44 7.95 8.05 6.42
N ASP A 45 8.01 9.31 6.87
CA ASP A 45 8.36 9.64 8.24
C ASP A 45 7.21 9.42 9.23
N GLY A 46 6.02 9.10 8.73
CA GLY A 46 4.84 8.87 9.54
C GLY A 46 4.21 10.14 10.12
N GLN A 47 4.70 11.32 9.74
CA GLN A 47 4.31 12.58 10.34
C GLN A 47 3.10 13.25 9.70
N ARG A 48 2.87 12.97 8.40
CA ARG A 48 1.83 13.66 7.63
C ARG A 48 0.86 12.67 7.00
N PRO A 49 -0.45 12.89 7.14
CA PRO A 49 -1.42 12.08 6.40
C PRO A 49 -1.32 12.37 4.91
N GLN A 50 -1.48 11.34 4.08
CA GLN A 50 -1.34 11.41 2.63
C GLN A 50 -2.58 10.85 1.90
N TRP A 51 -3.76 10.99 2.48
CA TRP A 51 -5.00 10.52 1.87
C TRP A 51 -5.27 11.14 0.50
N ASN A 52 -4.77 12.34 0.27
CA ASN A 52 -4.89 13.02 -1.03
C ASN A 52 -4.03 12.36 -2.12
N LYS A 53 -3.13 11.45 -1.74
CA LYS A 53 -2.26 10.75 -2.68
C LYS A 53 -2.82 9.38 -3.11
N ILE A 54 -3.86 8.88 -2.45
CA ILE A 54 -4.45 7.60 -2.79
C ILE A 54 -5.84 7.80 -3.39
N THR A 55 -6.12 7.09 -4.48
CA THR A 55 -7.41 7.17 -5.17
C THR A 55 -8.28 5.94 -4.95
N THR A 56 -7.74 4.90 -4.33
CA THR A 56 -8.47 3.68 -3.99
C THR A 56 -8.94 3.74 -2.54
N TYR A 57 -10.26 3.76 -2.34
CA TYR A 57 -10.84 3.74 -1.00
C TYR A 57 -12.20 3.03 -1.04
N PRO A 58 -12.52 2.18 -0.06
CA PRO A 58 -11.69 1.80 1.09
C PRO A 58 -10.47 0.98 0.70
N LEU A 59 -9.47 0.94 1.59
CA LEU A 59 -8.25 0.20 1.34
C LEU A 59 -8.55 -1.31 1.30
N PRO A 60 -8.24 -2.00 0.19
CA PRO A 60 -8.50 -3.43 0.11
C PRO A 60 -7.51 -4.23 0.95
N GLY A 61 -7.98 -5.32 1.54
CA GLY A 61 -7.11 -6.29 2.17
C GLY A 61 -6.52 -7.26 1.15
N ILE A 62 -5.67 -8.18 1.61
CA ILE A 62 -5.04 -9.19 0.78
C ILE A 62 -5.64 -10.56 1.14
N ASN A 63 -6.11 -11.30 0.14
CA ASN A 63 -6.58 -12.66 0.34
C ASN A 63 -5.42 -13.60 0.66
N PRO A 64 -5.63 -14.64 1.51
CA PRO A 64 -4.58 -15.61 1.78
C PRO A 64 -4.20 -16.41 0.53
N GLY A 65 -2.98 -16.95 0.54
CA GLY A 65 -2.45 -17.74 -0.56
C GLY A 65 -1.36 -16.98 -1.32
N LEU A 66 -1.04 -17.48 -2.51
CA LEU A 66 -0.06 -16.83 -3.38
C LEU A 66 -0.69 -15.64 -4.09
N ASN A 67 -0.07 -14.49 -3.93
CA ASN A 67 -0.49 -13.27 -4.60
C ASN A 67 0.64 -12.76 -5.49
N ASN A 68 0.30 -12.47 -6.76
CA ASN A 68 1.22 -11.79 -7.65
C ASN A 68 1.28 -10.32 -7.27
N VAL A 69 2.50 -9.79 -7.19
CA VAL A 69 2.72 -8.38 -6.88
C VAL A 69 3.23 -7.69 -8.13
N LEU A 70 2.48 -6.70 -8.59
CA LEU A 70 2.82 -5.92 -9.78
C LEU A 70 2.80 -4.44 -9.42
N THR A 71 3.78 -3.70 -9.91
CA THR A 71 3.83 -2.25 -9.74
C THR A 71 4.02 -1.58 -11.07
N THR A 72 3.39 -0.42 -11.25
CA THR A 72 3.65 0.48 -12.37
C THR A 72 4.03 1.85 -11.83
N GLY A 73 4.90 2.55 -12.55
CA GLY A 73 5.40 3.85 -12.12
C GLY A 73 6.82 3.78 -11.59
N SER A 74 7.31 4.88 -11.06
CA SER A 74 8.70 5.01 -10.60
C SER A 74 8.84 4.53 -9.16
N VAL A 75 8.94 3.22 -8.97
CA VAL A 75 9.13 2.60 -7.66
C VAL A 75 10.59 2.17 -7.53
N THR A 76 11.28 2.69 -6.51
CA THR A 76 12.67 2.33 -6.24
C THR A 76 12.79 1.25 -5.18
N GLU A 77 11.84 1.18 -4.26
CA GLU A 77 11.83 0.16 -3.20
C GLU A 77 10.40 -0.03 -2.71
N MET A 78 10.06 -1.27 -2.39
CA MET A 78 8.76 -1.60 -1.81
C MET A 78 8.93 -2.67 -0.75
N LYS A 79 8.26 -2.48 0.39
CA LYS A 79 8.22 -3.45 1.47
C LYS A 79 6.78 -3.69 1.86
N ILE A 80 6.40 -4.95 1.98
CA ILE A 80 5.06 -5.35 2.42
C ILE A 80 5.21 -6.13 3.71
N VAL A 81 4.52 -5.67 4.76
CA VAL A 81 4.45 -6.40 6.03
C VAL A 81 3.07 -7.05 6.08
N PRO A 82 2.94 -8.33 5.76
CA PRO A 82 1.66 -9.00 5.83
C PRO A 82 1.27 -9.22 7.29
N ARG A 83 0.02 -8.92 7.61
CA ARG A 83 -0.53 -9.14 8.95
C ARG A 83 -1.65 -10.14 8.81
N TRP A 84 -1.28 -11.43 8.73
CA TRP A 84 -2.27 -12.50 8.60
C TRP A 84 -3.07 -12.61 9.87
N GLU A 85 -4.38 -12.75 9.74
CA GLU A 85 -5.25 -13.00 10.87
C GLU A 85 -5.02 -14.43 11.35
N VAL A 86 -4.78 -14.57 12.65
CA VAL A 86 -4.62 -15.88 13.29
C VAL A 86 -5.85 -16.13 14.13
N ILE A 87 -6.52 -17.24 13.85
CA ILE A 87 -7.66 -17.69 14.63
C ILE A 87 -7.12 -18.70 15.66
N VAL A 88 -7.26 -18.35 16.90
CA VAL A 88 -6.78 -19.17 18.01
C VAL A 88 -7.95 -19.77 18.77
#